data_9ac4a5752d383b49cb9d38f6bedcad15
#
_entry.id   9ac4a5752d383b49cb9d38f6bedcad15
#
_cell.length_a   1.000
_cell.length_b   1.000
_cell.length_c   1.000
_cell.angle_alpha   90.00
_cell.angle_beta   90.00
_cell.angle_gamma   90.00
#
_symmetry.space_group_name_H-M   'P 1'
#
loop_
_entity.id
_entity.type
_entity.pdbx_description
1 polymer ?
#
loop_
_entity_poly.entity_id
_entity_poly.type
_entity_poly.pdbx_seq_one_letter_code
_entity_poly.pdbx_strand_id
1 'polypeptide(L)'
;AGRVDAQLVGAFCRVMGFPDPDFGRIRPVAMRLELKEGINGSLLIDDAYNSDINSLSIALDYLHNMAAGRPMTLILSDIEQSGVDAGVSRLIGVGDRIRNAGANFACDSAFYRTTDELLRNLRRDDVAGRVVLIKGSRDSHFERVSHALERKSHTTVLEVDLDAMIHNLNYFRARLRPGVRLVAMVKAASYGAGDFEVAQMLQHQGVNYLAVAFADEGVLLRERGIRMPIVVLNADEGSFDLMVAHRLEPEIYNFRSLAFFSKAVERVGEESYPIHIKLDTGMHRLGFMEGELDMLTETLGETPSVKVATIFSHLNCSDMPQEDRYTREQIARFDRMSGRLAAALPYPVLRHTANSAAIERFPEAQFDMCRLGLGLYGFGFEHNDELKPVSTLKSRIVQLKHLSAGEAVGYGRAGKLTRDSVTATVPMGYADGLDRHLGCGRWSMLVAGRPAPIVGRVCMDSCMIDVTDIPGVEEGDEVVIFSAVPGNTPEDMSLTR
;
A
#
# COMPACT_ATOMS: atom_id res chain seq x y z
N ALA A 1 12.04 24.25 -6.81
CA ALA A 1 13.33 23.93 -7.43
C ALA A 1 13.11 23.36 -8.84
N GLY A 2 12.44 22.22 -9.03
CA GLY A 2 12.33 21.57 -10.34
C GLY A 2 11.75 22.41 -11.51
N ARG A 3 10.92 23.42 -11.25
CA ARG A 3 10.41 24.32 -12.29
C ARG A 3 11.46 25.31 -12.77
N VAL A 4 12.33 25.79 -11.89
CA VAL A 4 13.43 26.71 -12.23
C VAL A 4 14.50 25.95 -13.00
N ASP A 5 14.82 24.73 -12.60
CA ASP A 5 15.81 23.88 -13.26
C ASP A 5 15.36 23.50 -14.68
N ALA A 6 14.08 23.14 -14.87
CA ALA A 6 13.51 22.87 -16.18
C ALA A 6 13.54 24.10 -17.11
N GLN A 7 13.28 25.31 -16.58
CA GLN A 7 13.38 26.55 -17.33
C GLN A 7 14.81 26.87 -17.72
N LEU A 8 15.79 26.66 -16.84
CA LEU A 8 17.22 26.87 -17.11
C LEU A 8 17.72 25.89 -18.17
N VAL A 9 17.40 24.59 -18.05
CA VAL A 9 17.78 23.59 -19.06
C VAL A 9 17.14 23.87 -20.40
N GLY A 10 15.86 24.25 -20.46
CA GLY A 10 15.18 24.63 -21.68
C GLY A 10 15.81 25.91 -22.33
N ALA A 11 16.18 26.88 -21.49
CA ALA A 11 16.90 28.09 -21.98
C ALA A 11 18.29 27.75 -22.53
N PHE A 12 19.03 26.89 -21.85
CA PHE A 12 20.34 26.40 -22.29
C PHE A 12 20.23 25.63 -23.61
N CYS A 13 19.28 24.71 -23.76
CA CYS A 13 19.07 23.98 -25.01
C CYS A 13 18.78 24.93 -26.19
N ARG A 14 17.92 25.92 -25.97
CA ARG A 14 17.62 26.93 -27.02
C ARG A 14 18.84 27.75 -27.41
N VAL A 15 19.65 28.19 -26.45
CA VAL A 15 20.89 28.93 -26.71
C VAL A 15 21.92 28.11 -27.49
N MET A 16 21.99 26.80 -27.17
CA MET A 16 22.95 25.88 -27.80
C MET A 16 22.44 25.24 -29.10
N GLY A 17 21.21 25.55 -29.52
CA GLY A 17 20.60 24.97 -30.73
C GLY A 17 20.21 23.51 -30.62
N PHE A 18 20.05 22.98 -29.40
CA PHE A 18 19.50 21.66 -29.17
C PHE A 18 17.96 21.70 -29.24
N PRO A 19 17.30 20.58 -29.62
CA PRO A 19 15.85 20.50 -29.56
C PRO A 19 15.35 20.69 -28.12
N ASP A 20 14.16 21.28 -27.96
CA ASP A 20 13.56 21.47 -26.63
C ASP A 20 13.49 20.14 -25.90
N PRO A 21 14.00 20.06 -24.65
CA PRO A 21 14.07 18.82 -23.90
C PRO A 21 12.67 18.34 -23.53
N ASP A 22 12.38 17.07 -23.81
CA ASP A 22 11.14 16.41 -23.35
C ASP A 22 11.26 16.07 -21.87
N PHE A 23 10.89 17.02 -21.02
CA PHE A 23 10.88 16.84 -19.56
C PHE A 23 9.89 15.78 -19.07
N GLY A 24 8.93 15.34 -19.91
CA GLY A 24 8.02 14.24 -19.61
C GLY A 24 8.70 12.89 -19.50
N ARG A 25 9.92 12.76 -20.04
CA ARG A 25 10.75 11.54 -19.94
C ARG A 25 11.71 11.55 -18.75
N ILE A 26 11.89 12.67 -18.07
CA ILE A 26 12.69 12.73 -16.86
C ILE A 26 11.83 12.11 -15.74
N ARG A 27 12.16 10.89 -15.34
CA ARG A 27 11.56 10.29 -14.15
C ARG A 27 11.96 11.16 -12.97
N PRO A 28 10.99 11.72 -12.21
CA PRO A 28 11.32 12.41 -10.98
C PRO A 28 12.07 11.41 -10.09
N VAL A 29 13.25 11.78 -9.62
CA VAL A 29 13.90 11.08 -8.53
C VAL A 29 12.96 11.27 -7.33
N ALA A 30 12.29 10.22 -6.91
CA ALA A 30 11.44 10.26 -5.73
C ALA A 30 12.36 10.51 -4.52
N MET A 31 12.47 11.76 -4.11
CA MET A 31 13.15 12.13 -2.88
C MET A 31 12.22 11.80 -1.72
N ARG A 32 12.57 10.77 -1.00
CA ARG A 32 11.90 10.33 0.21
C ARG A 32 12.67 10.85 1.42
N LEU A 33 12.45 12.09 1.79
CA LEU A 33 12.87 12.62 3.06
C LEU A 33 11.69 12.51 4.02
N GLU A 34 11.41 11.32 4.52
CA GLU A 34 10.34 11.09 5.48
C GLU A 34 10.80 11.46 6.89
N LEU A 35 10.04 12.34 7.55
CA LEU A 35 10.32 12.78 8.91
C LEU A 35 9.55 11.91 9.90
N LYS A 36 10.27 11.26 10.85
CA LYS A 36 9.71 10.37 11.86
C LYS A 36 10.20 10.73 13.25
N GLU A 37 9.36 10.54 14.26
CA GLU A 37 9.83 10.58 15.65
C GLU A 37 10.64 9.32 15.96
N GLY A 38 11.86 9.50 16.46
CA GLY A 38 12.73 8.40 16.85
C GLY A 38 12.75 8.15 18.36
N ILE A 39 13.33 7.02 18.74
CA ILE A 39 13.58 6.67 20.15
C ILE A 39 14.46 7.72 20.83
N ASN A 40 14.36 7.83 22.16
CA ASN A 40 15.18 8.72 23.00
C ASN A 40 15.14 10.20 22.59
N GLY A 41 14.02 10.69 22.06
CA GLY A 41 13.84 12.08 21.63
C GLY A 41 14.59 12.46 20.36
N SER A 42 15.02 11.48 19.56
CA SER A 42 15.58 11.74 18.25
C SER A 42 14.50 12.11 17.22
N LEU A 43 14.92 12.80 16.16
CA LEU A 43 14.13 13.05 14.97
C LEU A 43 14.81 12.35 13.81
N LEU A 44 14.11 11.43 13.16
CA LEU A 44 14.66 10.65 12.04
C LEU A 44 14.27 11.31 10.72
N ILE A 45 15.21 11.37 9.81
CA ILE A 45 15.00 11.68 8.40
C ILE A 45 15.33 10.41 7.63
N ASP A 46 14.29 9.72 7.14
CA ASP A 46 14.42 8.45 6.43
C ASP A 46 14.56 8.70 4.93
N ASP A 47 15.72 8.35 4.37
CA ASP A 47 16.03 8.37 2.93
C ASP A 47 16.75 7.07 2.53
N ALA A 48 16.21 5.94 2.99
CA ALA A 48 16.85 4.63 2.95
C ALA A 48 16.95 3.98 1.55
N TYR A 49 16.42 4.62 0.49
CA TYR A 49 16.29 4.00 -0.83
C TYR A 49 17.11 4.64 -1.96
N ASN A 50 17.80 5.75 -1.70
CA ASN A 50 18.55 6.49 -2.71
C ASN A 50 20.00 6.75 -2.26
N SER A 51 20.97 6.34 -3.07
CA SER A 51 22.40 6.45 -2.76
C SER A 51 23.18 7.32 -3.75
N ASP A 52 22.52 8.19 -4.56
CA ASP A 52 23.24 9.10 -5.44
C ASP A 52 23.68 10.38 -4.71
N ILE A 53 24.78 11.00 -5.23
CA ILE A 53 25.43 12.16 -4.63
C ILE A 53 24.57 13.41 -4.58
N ASN A 54 23.76 13.63 -5.62
CA ASN A 54 22.90 14.81 -5.69
C ASN A 54 21.78 14.71 -4.63
N SER A 55 21.25 13.50 -4.42
CA SER A 55 20.26 13.25 -3.38
C SER A 55 20.86 13.34 -1.97
N LEU A 56 22.16 13.04 -1.77
CA LEU A 56 22.83 13.21 -0.51
C LEU A 56 22.97 14.69 -0.11
N SER A 57 23.38 15.55 -1.07
CA SER A 57 23.50 17.00 -0.81
C SER A 57 22.17 17.59 -0.34
N ILE A 58 21.08 17.24 -1.02
CA ILE A 58 19.73 17.72 -0.66
C ILE A 58 19.27 17.17 0.70
N ALA A 59 19.58 15.91 0.99
CA ALA A 59 19.26 15.29 2.26
C ALA A 59 20.05 15.93 3.43
N LEU A 60 21.30 16.34 3.19
CA LEU A 60 22.12 17.06 4.16
C LEU A 60 21.61 18.49 4.39
N ASP A 61 21.19 19.21 3.34
CA ASP A 61 20.57 20.52 3.49
C ASP A 61 19.27 20.41 4.30
N TYR A 62 18.48 19.38 4.06
CA TYR A 62 17.28 19.12 4.85
C TYR A 62 17.60 18.79 6.30
N LEU A 63 18.62 17.93 6.55
CA LEU A 63 19.10 17.61 7.89
C LEU A 63 19.49 18.89 8.67
N HIS A 64 20.22 19.81 8.04
CA HIS A 64 20.62 21.09 8.63
C HIS A 64 19.42 21.94 9.02
N ASN A 65 18.45 22.07 8.10
CA ASN A 65 17.25 22.86 8.33
C ASN A 65 16.41 22.29 9.50
N MET A 66 16.35 20.95 9.60
CA MET A 66 15.58 20.28 10.65
C MET A 66 16.33 20.20 12.01
N ALA A 67 17.65 20.36 11.99
CA ALA A 67 18.46 20.24 13.20
C ALA A 67 18.13 21.33 14.25
N ALA A 68 17.85 22.56 13.83
CA ALA A 68 17.48 23.66 14.72
C ALA A 68 18.41 23.78 15.98
N GLY A 69 19.71 23.58 15.79
CA GLY A 69 20.73 23.61 16.86
C GLY A 69 20.93 22.28 17.60
N ARG A 70 20.20 21.22 17.29
CA ARG A 70 20.43 19.88 17.83
C ARG A 70 21.65 19.23 17.16
N PRO A 71 22.40 18.34 17.86
CA PRO A 71 23.47 17.58 17.25
C PRO A 71 22.92 16.64 16.16
N MET A 72 23.71 16.46 15.10
CA MET A 72 23.32 15.69 13.91
C MET A 72 24.08 14.37 13.86
N THR A 73 23.38 13.28 13.53
CA THR A 73 23.95 11.97 13.21
C THR A 73 23.62 11.63 11.77
N LEU A 74 24.60 11.14 11.02
CA LEU A 74 24.44 10.61 9.68
C LEU A 74 24.72 9.11 9.70
N ILE A 75 23.73 8.30 9.29
CA ILE A 75 23.87 6.86 9.06
C ILE A 75 23.87 6.65 7.55
N LEU A 76 24.98 6.15 7.01
CA LEU A 76 25.26 6.14 5.58
C LEU A 76 25.75 4.76 5.13
N SER A 77 25.21 4.24 4.01
CA SER A 77 25.76 3.06 3.34
C SER A 77 26.89 3.44 2.37
N ASP A 78 27.52 2.45 1.73
CA ASP A 78 28.54 2.67 0.70
C ASP A 78 28.08 3.66 -0.37
N ILE A 79 28.77 4.80 -0.45
CA ILE A 79 28.61 5.82 -1.50
C ILE A 79 29.98 6.10 -2.12
N GLU A 80 30.01 6.36 -3.43
CA GLU A 80 31.25 6.43 -4.22
C GLU A 80 32.12 7.68 -4.02
N GLN A 81 31.80 8.64 -3.12
CA GLN A 81 32.63 9.84 -2.96
C GLN A 81 32.83 10.33 -1.52
N SER A 82 34.05 10.83 -1.29
CA SER A 82 34.55 11.54 -0.12
C SER A 82 34.08 13.00 -0.08
N GLY A 83 33.76 13.52 1.10
CA GLY A 83 33.53 14.94 1.35
C GLY A 83 32.21 15.29 2.02
N VAL A 84 31.87 14.59 3.10
CA VAL A 84 30.74 14.97 3.97
C VAL A 84 31.29 15.78 5.14
N ASP A 85 31.60 17.05 4.88
CA ASP A 85 31.97 18.01 5.94
C ASP A 85 30.80 18.98 6.17
N ALA A 86 29.69 18.43 6.57
CA ALA A 86 28.40 19.13 6.67
C ALA A 86 27.97 19.39 8.12
N GLY A 87 28.91 19.69 9.04
CA GLY A 87 28.56 20.00 10.43
C GLY A 87 27.94 18.81 11.19
N VAL A 88 28.04 17.59 10.64
CA VAL A 88 27.61 16.34 11.27
C VAL A 88 28.54 16.04 12.45
N SER A 89 28.01 15.82 13.63
CA SER A 89 28.78 15.52 14.83
C SER A 89 29.06 14.02 15.03
N ARG A 90 28.28 13.16 14.40
CA ARG A 90 28.41 11.69 14.46
C ARG A 90 28.14 11.07 13.08
N LEU A 91 29.06 10.23 12.59
CA LEU A 91 28.90 9.43 11.37
C LEU A 91 28.89 7.94 11.71
N ILE A 92 27.92 7.22 11.17
CA ILE A 92 27.83 5.76 11.22
C ILE A 92 27.83 5.25 9.78
N GLY A 93 28.92 4.59 9.39
CA GLY A 93 29.07 4.04 8.02
C GLY A 93 28.84 2.54 7.98
N VAL A 94 28.15 2.05 6.93
CA VAL A 94 27.94 0.61 6.70
C VAL A 94 28.41 0.24 5.30
N GLY A 95 29.31 -0.71 5.22
CA GLY A 95 29.91 -1.22 4.00
C GLY A 95 31.44 -1.10 3.99
N ASP A 96 32.07 -1.80 3.05
CA ASP A 96 33.52 -1.86 2.98
C ASP A 96 34.14 -0.57 2.37
N ARG A 97 33.45 0.08 1.47
CA ARG A 97 33.95 1.31 0.79
C ARG A 97 33.97 2.49 1.75
N ILE A 98 32.85 2.77 2.44
CA ILE A 98 32.78 3.87 3.41
C ILE A 98 33.72 3.64 4.60
N ARG A 99 33.91 2.40 5.03
CA ARG A 99 34.84 2.02 6.07
C ARG A 99 36.30 2.30 5.66
N ASN A 100 36.67 2.00 4.42
CA ASN A 100 38.04 2.28 3.92
C ASN A 100 38.27 3.79 3.76
N ALA A 101 37.23 4.59 3.56
CA ALA A 101 37.29 6.04 3.52
C ALA A 101 37.29 6.70 4.93
N GLY A 102 37.17 5.91 6.00
CA GLY A 102 36.95 6.37 7.38
C GLY A 102 37.96 7.39 7.88
N ALA A 103 39.24 7.33 7.44
CA ALA A 103 40.27 8.29 7.81
C ALA A 103 40.04 9.72 7.27
N ASN A 104 39.10 9.91 6.36
CA ASN A 104 38.80 11.19 5.71
C ASN A 104 37.72 12.00 6.44
N PHE A 105 37.10 11.45 7.50
CA PHE A 105 36.03 12.11 8.24
C PHE A 105 36.54 12.73 9.52
N ALA A 106 36.30 14.01 9.74
CA ALA A 106 36.76 14.76 10.91
C ALA A 106 35.83 14.61 12.14
N CYS A 107 34.64 14.05 11.98
CA CYS A 107 33.67 13.84 13.05
C CYS A 107 33.86 12.50 13.76
N ASP A 108 33.26 12.35 14.95
CA ASP A 108 33.20 11.05 15.64
C ASP A 108 32.50 10.03 14.75
N SER A 109 33.14 8.90 14.45
CA SER A 109 32.68 7.95 13.46
C SER A 109 32.80 6.50 13.93
N ALA A 110 31.85 5.67 13.48
CA ALA A 110 31.84 4.22 13.64
C ALA A 110 31.53 3.55 12.30
N PHE A 111 32.16 2.41 12.02
CA PHE A 111 32.02 1.71 10.77
C PHE A 111 31.72 0.23 10.98
N TYR A 112 30.71 -0.27 10.25
CA TYR A 112 30.26 -1.65 10.30
C TYR A 112 30.28 -2.26 8.89
N ARG A 113 30.40 -3.58 8.80
CA ARG A 113 30.40 -4.27 7.50
C ARG A 113 28.99 -4.45 6.95
N THR A 114 28.03 -4.71 7.84
CA THR A 114 26.63 -5.01 7.46
C THR A 114 25.67 -4.25 8.36
N THR A 115 24.44 -4.10 7.88
CA THR A 115 23.33 -3.52 8.66
C THR A 115 23.02 -4.34 9.92
N ASP A 116 23.17 -5.67 9.87
CA ASP A 116 23.03 -6.53 11.06
C ASP A 116 24.10 -6.25 12.12
N GLU A 117 25.33 -5.97 11.71
CA GLU A 117 26.40 -5.59 12.63
C GLU A 117 26.11 -4.22 13.25
N LEU A 118 25.67 -3.25 12.47
CA LEU A 118 25.23 -1.96 12.97
C LEU A 118 24.12 -2.13 14.01
N LEU A 119 23.04 -2.83 13.69
CA LEU A 119 21.88 -3.00 14.58
C LEU A 119 22.24 -3.63 15.93
N ARG A 120 23.20 -4.56 15.96
CA ARG A 120 23.70 -5.17 17.21
C ARG A 120 24.56 -4.24 18.06
N ASN A 121 25.18 -3.23 17.44
CA ASN A 121 26.16 -2.35 18.09
C ASN A 121 25.67 -0.89 18.22
N LEU A 122 24.46 -0.59 17.76
CA LEU A 122 23.87 0.74 17.82
C LEU A 122 23.69 1.17 19.28
N ARG A 123 24.26 2.33 19.66
CA ARG A 123 24.23 2.84 21.02
C ARG A 123 23.14 3.90 21.19
N ARG A 124 22.60 3.99 22.39
CA ARG A 124 21.63 5.03 22.72
C ARG A 124 22.16 6.44 22.42
N ASP A 125 23.41 6.71 22.70
CA ASP A 125 24.06 8.01 22.53
C ASP A 125 24.28 8.39 21.06
N ASP A 126 24.23 7.41 20.15
CA ASP A 126 24.34 7.66 18.72
C ASP A 126 23.13 8.44 18.18
N VAL A 127 21.99 8.39 18.87
CA VAL A 127 20.72 8.95 18.40
C VAL A 127 19.99 9.84 19.42
N ALA A 128 20.28 9.72 20.72
CA ALA A 128 19.52 10.42 21.77
C ALA A 128 19.56 11.95 21.62
N GLY A 129 18.38 12.58 21.50
CA GLY A 129 18.21 14.02 21.34
C GLY A 129 18.77 14.60 20.03
N ARG A 130 19.15 13.75 19.08
CA ARG A 130 19.78 14.12 17.81
C ARG A 130 18.77 14.18 16.67
N VAL A 131 19.14 14.87 15.58
CA VAL A 131 18.50 14.67 14.28
C VAL A 131 19.34 13.67 13.50
N VAL A 132 18.71 12.58 13.03
CA VAL A 132 19.40 11.43 12.43
C VAL A 132 18.94 11.29 10.98
N LEU A 133 19.87 11.46 10.04
CA LEU A 133 19.64 11.16 8.64
C LEU A 133 20.07 9.71 8.36
N ILE A 134 19.15 8.91 7.87
CA ILE A 134 19.37 7.52 7.45
C ILE A 134 19.34 7.47 5.94
N LYS A 135 20.48 7.21 5.31
CA LYS A 135 20.62 7.21 3.85
C LYS A 135 21.42 6.03 3.35
N GLY A 136 20.79 5.18 2.53
CA GLY A 136 21.43 3.98 2.04
C GLY A 136 20.95 3.52 0.66
N SER A 137 21.72 2.63 0.03
CA SER A 137 21.28 1.91 -1.16
C SER A 137 20.23 0.85 -0.81
N ARG A 138 19.47 0.39 -1.80
CA ARG A 138 18.49 -0.72 -1.62
C ARG A 138 19.12 -1.97 -1.01
N ASP A 139 20.34 -2.30 -1.43
CA ASP A 139 21.05 -3.50 -0.99
C ASP A 139 21.55 -3.41 0.47
N SER A 140 21.53 -2.21 1.05
CA SER A 140 21.96 -2.00 2.46
C SER A 140 20.87 -2.29 3.48
N HIS A 141 19.61 -2.47 3.06
CA HIS A 141 18.47 -2.74 3.93
C HIS A 141 18.32 -1.74 5.10
N PHE A 142 18.52 -0.45 4.82
CA PHE A 142 18.50 0.62 5.81
C PHE A 142 17.11 0.96 6.35
N GLU A 143 16.05 0.49 5.69
CA GLU A 143 14.69 0.48 6.23
C GLU A 143 14.64 -0.23 7.61
N ARG A 144 15.49 -1.25 7.83
CA ARG A 144 15.60 -1.94 9.11
C ARG A 144 16.21 -1.06 10.20
N VAL A 145 17.12 -0.17 9.83
CA VAL A 145 17.71 0.82 10.76
C VAL A 145 16.65 1.88 11.12
N SER A 146 15.95 2.40 10.13
CA SER A 146 14.84 3.34 10.34
C SER A 146 13.78 2.74 11.29
N HIS A 147 13.36 1.53 11.02
CA HIS A 147 12.37 0.82 11.84
C HIS A 147 12.85 0.53 13.28
N ALA A 148 14.14 0.23 13.47
CA ALA A 148 14.71 0.00 14.80
C ALA A 148 14.83 1.29 15.63
N LEU A 149 15.00 2.44 14.97
CA LEU A 149 15.14 3.75 15.61
C LEU A 149 13.83 4.51 15.75
N GLU A 150 12.78 4.12 15.03
CA GLU A 150 11.48 4.78 15.07
C GLU A 150 10.81 4.60 16.45
N ARG A 151 10.24 5.70 17.00
CA ARG A 151 9.48 5.65 18.23
C ARG A 151 8.13 4.98 17.97
N LYS A 152 8.02 3.73 18.34
CA LYS A 152 6.75 3.00 18.27
C LYS A 152 5.80 3.55 19.34
N SER A 153 4.74 4.18 18.93
CA SER A 153 3.66 4.62 19.82
C SER A 153 2.73 3.46 20.20
N HIS A 154 2.72 2.38 19.40
CA HIS A 154 1.89 1.20 19.61
C HIS A 154 2.72 -0.08 19.59
N THR A 155 2.31 -1.05 20.38
CA THR A 155 2.93 -2.40 20.44
C THR A 155 2.40 -3.33 19.37
N THR A 156 1.24 -3.00 18.78
CA THR A 156 0.62 -3.76 17.69
C THR A 156 1.04 -3.18 16.35
N VAL A 157 1.56 -4.02 15.47
CA VAL A 157 2.16 -3.64 14.18
C VAL A 157 1.65 -4.59 13.09
N LEU A 158 1.20 -4.00 11.98
CA LEU A 158 0.94 -4.72 10.74
C LEU A 158 2.19 -4.64 9.84
N GLU A 159 2.85 -5.76 9.63
CA GLU A 159 3.94 -5.87 8.66
C GLU A 159 3.37 -6.27 7.30
N VAL A 160 3.80 -5.58 6.24
CA VAL A 160 3.37 -5.82 4.86
C VAL A 160 4.57 -6.19 4.01
N ASP A 161 4.53 -7.38 3.42
CA ASP A 161 5.57 -7.91 2.55
C ASP A 161 5.32 -7.49 1.10
N LEU A 162 6.05 -6.47 0.63
CA LEU A 162 5.93 -5.98 -0.74
C LEU A 162 6.50 -6.98 -1.78
N ASP A 163 7.45 -7.83 -1.41
CA ASP A 163 7.97 -8.86 -2.32
C ASP A 163 6.95 -9.97 -2.53
N ALA A 164 6.22 -10.35 -1.48
CA ALA A 164 5.06 -11.25 -1.59
C ALA A 164 3.98 -10.64 -2.52
N MET A 165 3.72 -9.34 -2.39
CA MET A 165 2.77 -8.63 -3.24
C MET A 165 3.24 -8.59 -4.71
N ILE A 166 4.53 -8.37 -4.97
CA ILE A 166 5.13 -8.43 -6.33
C ILE A 166 5.01 -9.85 -6.89
N HIS A 167 5.25 -10.88 -6.07
CA HIS A 167 5.04 -12.27 -6.48
C HIS A 167 3.59 -12.50 -6.94
N ASN A 168 2.62 -12.09 -6.14
CA ASN A 168 1.20 -12.22 -6.46
C ASN A 168 0.82 -11.42 -7.73
N LEU A 169 1.33 -10.21 -7.87
CA LEU A 169 1.15 -9.41 -9.08
C LEU A 169 1.64 -10.17 -10.33
N ASN A 170 2.81 -10.78 -10.26
CA ASN A 170 3.39 -11.52 -11.38
C ASN A 170 2.63 -12.84 -11.66
N TYR A 171 2.12 -13.49 -10.62
CA TYR A 171 1.22 -14.64 -10.75
C TYR A 171 0.00 -14.29 -11.62
N PHE A 172 -0.70 -13.19 -11.31
CA PHE A 172 -1.86 -12.76 -12.10
C PHE A 172 -1.45 -12.25 -13.48
N ARG A 173 -0.32 -11.56 -13.63
CA ARG A 173 0.19 -11.13 -14.95
C ARG A 173 0.44 -12.29 -15.89
N ALA A 174 0.99 -13.39 -15.40
CA ALA A 174 1.25 -14.57 -16.19
C ALA A 174 -0.03 -15.24 -16.74
N ARG A 175 -1.18 -14.94 -16.14
CA ARG A 175 -2.51 -15.45 -16.54
C ARG A 175 -3.25 -14.52 -17.50
N LEU A 176 -2.72 -13.33 -17.76
CA LEU A 176 -3.31 -12.40 -18.71
C LEU A 176 -2.93 -12.78 -20.15
N ARG A 177 -3.86 -12.61 -21.06
CA ARG A 177 -3.58 -12.71 -22.49
C ARG A 177 -2.62 -11.59 -22.92
N PRO A 178 -1.77 -11.79 -23.95
CA PRO A 178 -0.92 -10.74 -24.48
C PRO A 178 -1.67 -9.46 -24.80
N GLY A 179 -1.16 -8.32 -24.31
CA GLY A 179 -1.75 -7.00 -24.54
C GLY A 179 -2.83 -6.59 -23.55
N VAL A 180 -3.33 -7.48 -22.69
CA VAL A 180 -4.30 -7.14 -21.66
C VAL A 180 -3.63 -6.30 -20.57
N ARG A 181 -4.25 -5.16 -20.25
CA ARG A 181 -3.79 -4.21 -19.24
C ARG A 181 -4.27 -4.58 -17.84
N LEU A 182 -3.65 -3.99 -16.82
CA LEU A 182 -3.97 -4.27 -15.43
C LEU A 182 -4.30 -2.97 -14.65
N VAL A 183 -5.40 -3.01 -13.92
CA VAL A 183 -5.76 -2.05 -12.87
C VAL A 183 -5.50 -2.72 -11.52
N ALA A 184 -4.75 -2.08 -10.65
CA ALA A 184 -4.58 -2.53 -9.28
C ALA A 184 -5.49 -1.75 -8.33
N MET A 185 -6.20 -2.47 -7.47
CA MET A 185 -7.11 -1.87 -6.49
C MET A 185 -6.33 -1.51 -5.22
N VAL A 186 -6.25 -0.21 -4.92
CA VAL A 186 -5.56 0.34 -3.73
C VAL A 186 -6.49 1.11 -2.80
N LYS A 187 -7.79 0.88 -2.92
CA LYS A 187 -8.83 1.49 -2.07
C LYS A 187 -8.71 1.06 -0.61
N ALA A 188 -9.28 1.87 0.31
CA ALA A 188 -9.26 1.64 1.75
C ALA A 188 -7.82 1.41 2.27
N ALA A 189 -6.91 2.36 1.96
CA ALA A 189 -5.49 2.25 2.30
C ALA A 189 -4.90 0.91 1.83
N SER A 190 -5.10 0.56 0.55
CA SER A 190 -4.68 -0.72 -0.02
C SER A 190 -5.15 -1.93 0.79
N TYR A 191 -6.45 -1.96 1.11
CA TYR A 191 -7.06 -2.98 1.98
C TYR A 191 -6.41 -3.06 3.37
N GLY A 192 -5.94 -1.92 3.89
CA GLY A 192 -5.24 -1.82 5.16
C GLY A 192 -3.73 -2.06 5.10
N ALA A 193 -3.18 -2.36 3.92
CA ALA A 193 -1.74 -2.60 3.74
C ALA A 193 -0.89 -1.32 3.60
N GLY A 194 -1.50 -0.15 3.70
CA GLY A 194 -0.83 1.15 3.55
C GLY A 194 -1.08 1.80 2.20
N ASP A 195 -0.99 3.13 2.14
CA ASP A 195 -1.41 3.89 0.95
C ASP A 195 -0.30 3.97 -0.10
N PHE A 196 0.75 4.68 0.28
CA PHE A 196 1.75 5.20 -0.65
C PHE A 196 2.75 4.13 -1.10
N GLU A 197 3.27 3.33 -0.17
CA GLU A 197 4.30 2.33 -0.45
C GLU A 197 3.80 1.29 -1.45
N VAL A 198 2.56 0.82 -1.26
CA VAL A 198 1.90 -0.12 -2.18
C VAL A 198 1.68 0.53 -3.55
N ALA A 199 1.11 1.74 -3.59
CA ALA A 199 0.87 2.45 -4.85
C ALA A 199 2.17 2.76 -5.60
N GLN A 200 3.23 3.12 -4.88
CA GLN A 200 4.54 3.39 -5.46
C GLN A 200 5.19 2.11 -6.00
N MET A 201 5.13 1.00 -5.27
CA MET A 201 5.59 -0.30 -5.75
C MET A 201 4.87 -0.68 -7.03
N LEU A 202 3.53 -0.55 -7.09
CA LEU A 202 2.74 -0.84 -8.27
C LEU A 202 3.09 0.06 -9.46
N GLN A 203 3.34 1.36 -9.22
CA GLN A 203 3.82 2.28 -10.25
C GLN A 203 5.19 1.85 -10.80
N HIS A 204 6.14 1.44 -9.96
CA HIS A 204 7.45 0.92 -10.39
C HIS A 204 7.33 -0.41 -11.14
N GLN A 205 6.38 -1.25 -10.76
CA GLN A 205 6.09 -2.51 -11.46
C GLN A 205 5.36 -2.28 -12.79
N GLY A 206 5.05 -1.04 -13.18
CA GLY A 206 4.44 -0.72 -14.46
C GLY A 206 3.00 -1.20 -14.61
N VAL A 207 2.22 -1.21 -13.52
CA VAL A 207 0.76 -1.39 -13.58
C VAL A 207 0.16 -0.22 -14.36
N ASN A 208 -0.89 -0.44 -15.15
CA ASN A 208 -1.42 0.56 -16.05
C ASN A 208 -2.30 1.62 -15.34
N TYR A 209 -3.08 1.20 -14.36
CA TYR A 209 -4.01 2.04 -13.59
C TYR A 209 -4.01 1.65 -12.12
N LEU A 210 -4.22 2.62 -11.24
CA LEU A 210 -4.68 2.37 -9.88
C LEU A 210 -6.19 2.66 -9.79
N ALA A 211 -6.87 2.02 -8.86
CA ALA A 211 -8.25 2.34 -8.55
C ALA A 211 -8.45 2.49 -7.04
N VAL A 212 -9.07 3.61 -6.66
CA VAL A 212 -9.43 3.97 -5.28
C VAL A 212 -10.94 4.01 -5.13
N ALA A 213 -11.44 4.05 -3.90
CA ALA A 213 -12.87 4.16 -3.66
C ALA A 213 -13.35 5.61 -3.75
N PHE A 214 -12.66 6.55 -3.14
CA PHE A 214 -13.06 7.96 -3.01
C PHE A 214 -11.96 8.90 -3.52
N ALA A 215 -12.33 10.15 -3.82
CA ALA A 215 -11.42 11.15 -4.35
C ALA A 215 -10.28 11.47 -3.37
N ASP A 216 -10.53 11.51 -2.07
CA ASP A 216 -9.56 11.83 -1.03
C ASP A 216 -8.36 10.85 -1.05
N GLU A 217 -8.62 9.56 -1.25
CA GLU A 217 -7.57 8.55 -1.40
C GLU A 217 -6.67 8.85 -2.61
N GLY A 218 -7.29 9.21 -3.75
CA GLY A 218 -6.57 9.58 -4.96
C GLY A 218 -5.75 10.86 -4.81
N VAL A 219 -6.30 11.87 -4.12
CA VAL A 219 -5.60 13.13 -3.80
C VAL A 219 -4.37 12.86 -2.96
N LEU A 220 -4.50 12.08 -1.88
CA LEU A 220 -3.38 11.69 -1.02
C LEU A 220 -2.25 11.02 -1.81
N LEU A 221 -2.59 10.11 -2.72
CA LEU A 221 -1.59 9.47 -3.59
C LEU A 221 -0.92 10.48 -4.54
N ARG A 222 -1.68 11.44 -5.10
CA ARG A 222 -1.13 12.50 -5.97
C ARG A 222 -0.18 13.42 -5.22
N GLU A 223 -0.54 13.85 -4.03
CA GLU A 223 0.30 14.71 -3.17
C GLU A 223 1.63 14.04 -2.81
N ARG A 224 1.60 12.73 -2.61
CA ARG A 224 2.80 11.91 -2.36
C ARG A 224 3.58 11.52 -3.62
N GLY A 225 3.17 11.96 -4.80
CA GLY A 225 3.94 11.84 -6.04
C GLY A 225 3.59 10.68 -6.96
N ILE A 226 2.46 9.99 -6.74
CA ILE A 226 1.95 9.01 -7.72
C ILE A 226 1.48 9.74 -8.98
N ARG A 227 1.99 9.33 -10.14
CA ARG A 227 1.75 10.01 -11.44
C ARG A 227 0.90 9.20 -12.41
N MET A 228 0.84 7.87 -12.24
CA MET A 228 0.05 7.00 -13.11
C MET A 228 -1.45 7.30 -13.01
N PRO A 229 -2.28 6.93 -14.00
CA PRO A 229 -3.73 7.13 -13.97
C PRO A 229 -4.37 6.50 -12.72
N ILE A 230 -5.31 7.22 -12.08
CA ILE A 230 -6.04 6.78 -10.91
C ILE A 230 -7.53 6.92 -11.17
N VAL A 231 -8.24 5.79 -11.10
CA VAL A 231 -9.70 5.73 -11.23
C VAL A 231 -10.36 5.86 -9.86
N VAL A 232 -11.38 6.70 -9.75
CA VAL A 232 -12.20 6.86 -8.53
C VAL A 232 -13.55 6.18 -8.76
N LEU A 233 -13.85 5.14 -7.96
CA LEU A 233 -15.02 4.27 -8.17
C LEU A 233 -16.33 4.79 -7.55
N ASN A 234 -16.26 5.61 -6.51
CA ASN A 234 -17.41 6.25 -5.88
C ASN A 234 -17.25 7.77 -5.96
N ALA A 235 -17.13 8.26 -7.19
CA ALA A 235 -17.00 9.69 -7.43
C ALA A 235 -18.36 10.38 -7.13
N ASP A 236 -18.33 11.37 -6.25
CA ASP A 236 -19.50 12.17 -5.90
C ASP A 236 -19.37 13.62 -6.40
N GLU A 237 -20.51 14.31 -6.52
CA GLU A 237 -20.59 15.65 -7.08
C GLU A 237 -19.76 16.70 -6.30
N GLY A 238 -19.63 16.52 -4.97
CA GLY A 238 -18.86 17.42 -4.12
C GLY A 238 -17.35 17.31 -4.34
N SER A 239 -16.89 16.20 -4.92
CA SER A 239 -15.47 15.93 -5.16
C SER A 239 -15.00 16.22 -6.59
N PHE A 240 -15.88 16.52 -7.54
CA PHE A 240 -15.55 16.62 -8.97
C PHE A 240 -14.53 17.71 -9.28
N ASP A 241 -14.62 18.91 -8.69
CA ASP A 241 -13.63 19.98 -8.88
C ASP A 241 -12.26 19.56 -8.34
N LEU A 242 -12.23 18.87 -7.19
CA LEU A 242 -11.02 18.32 -6.60
C LEU A 242 -10.40 17.24 -7.49
N MET A 243 -11.22 16.37 -8.06
CA MET A 243 -10.77 15.32 -8.98
C MET A 243 -10.12 15.91 -10.23
N VAL A 244 -10.73 16.94 -10.84
CA VAL A 244 -10.17 17.62 -12.00
C VAL A 244 -8.83 18.28 -11.64
N ALA A 245 -8.75 18.99 -10.51
CA ALA A 245 -7.54 19.65 -10.04
C ALA A 245 -6.37 18.67 -9.82
N HIS A 246 -6.66 17.45 -9.39
CA HIS A 246 -5.66 16.41 -9.12
C HIS A 246 -5.52 15.35 -10.23
N ARG A 247 -6.13 15.56 -11.38
CA ARG A 247 -6.06 14.62 -12.51
C ARG A 247 -6.52 13.19 -12.13
N LEU A 248 -7.65 13.08 -11.42
CA LEU A 248 -8.29 11.82 -11.07
C LEU A 248 -9.41 11.50 -12.06
N GLU A 249 -9.53 10.25 -12.45
CA GLU A 249 -10.45 9.81 -13.50
C GLU A 249 -11.70 9.19 -12.87
N PRO A 250 -12.94 9.75 -13.06
CA PRO A 250 -14.15 9.26 -12.40
C PRO A 250 -14.73 8.02 -13.05
N GLU A 251 -15.30 7.12 -12.25
CA GLU A 251 -16.38 6.23 -12.65
C GLU A 251 -17.66 7.04 -12.89
N ILE A 252 -18.24 6.93 -14.06
CA ILE A 252 -19.51 7.55 -14.44
C ILE A 252 -20.57 6.45 -14.61
N TYR A 253 -21.61 6.51 -13.82
CA TYR A 253 -22.60 5.42 -13.70
C TYR A 253 -24.06 5.85 -13.92
N ASN A 254 -24.32 7.14 -14.13
CA ASN A 254 -25.62 7.69 -14.52
C ASN A 254 -25.47 9.05 -15.21
N PHE A 255 -26.55 9.53 -15.83
CA PHE A 255 -26.56 10.81 -16.54
C PHE A 255 -26.30 12.01 -15.65
N ARG A 256 -26.71 11.94 -14.37
CA ARG A 256 -26.47 13.02 -13.41
C ARG A 256 -24.97 13.18 -13.14
N SER A 257 -24.27 12.10 -12.85
CA SER A 257 -22.80 12.15 -12.63
C SER A 257 -22.07 12.64 -13.88
N LEU A 258 -22.50 12.21 -15.09
CA LEU A 258 -21.94 12.70 -16.35
C LEU A 258 -22.12 14.22 -16.49
N ALA A 259 -23.34 14.72 -16.30
CA ALA A 259 -23.65 16.14 -16.47
C ALA A 259 -22.93 17.04 -15.44
N PHE A 260 -22.78 16.60 -14.20
CA PHE A 260 -22.06 17.38 -13.19
C PHE A 260 -20.56 17.34 -13.38
N PHE A 261 -19.99 16.18 -13.75
CA PHE A 261 -18.56 16.07 -14.00
C PHE A 261 -18.13 16.85 -15.25
N SER A 262 -18.88 16.76 -16.35
CA SER A 262 -18.58 17.55 -17.56
C SER A 262 -18.56 19.05 -17.27
N LYS A 263 -19.50 19.57 -16.46
CA LYS A 263 -19.48 20.98 -16.01
C LYS A 263 -18.23 21.33 -15.16
N ALA A 264 -17.76 20.40 -14.33
CA ALA A 264 -16.52 20.61 -13.57
C ALA A 264 -15.30 20.72 -14.50
N VAL A 265 -15.22 19.90 -15.54
CA VAL A 265 -14.18 19.98 -16.57
C VAL A 265 -14.26 21.27 -17.37
N GLU A 266 -15.47 21.65 -17.81
CA GLU A 266 -15.72 22.88 -18.58
C GLU A 266 -15.30 24.15 -17.82
N ARG A 267 -15.51 24.19 -16.48
CA ARG A 267 -15.12 25.33 -15.63
C ARG A 267 -13.62 25.64 -15.68
N VAL A 268 -12.78 24.63 -15.90
CA VAL A 268 -11.32 24.80 -16.00
C VAL A 268 -10.85 24.89 -17.45
N GLY A 269 -11.78 24.85 -18.44
CA GLY A 269 -11.47 24.98 -19.86
C GLY A 269 -10.74 23.76 -20.45
N GLU A 270 -10.88 22.57 -19.82
CA GLU A 270 -10.32 21.35 -20.38
C GLU A 270 -11.30 20.65 -21.32
N GLU A 271 -10.75 19.89 -22.26
CA GLU A 271 -11.49 19.08 -23.23
C GLU A 271 -10.97 17.64 -23.22
N SER A 272 -11.84 16.72 -23.59
CA SER A 272 -11.49 15.29 -23.69
C SER A 272 -10.94 14.69 -22.40
N TYR A 273 -11.44 15.14 -21.24
CA TYR A 273 -11.04 14.59 -19.94
C TYR A 273 -11.41 13.11 -19.82
N PRO A 274 -10.50 12.21 -19.37
CA PRO A 274 -10.77 10.78 -19.32
C PRO A 274 -11.82 10.42 -18.26
N ILE A 275 -12.81 9.64 -18.67
CA ILE A 275 -13.86 9.09 -17.80
C ILE A 275 -14.02 7.59 -18.02
N HIS A 276 -14.58 6.87 -17.04
CA HIS A 276 -14.80 5.44 -17.08
C HIS A 276 -16.30 5.14 -16.97
N ILE A 277 -16.91 4.65 -18.05
CA ILE A 277 -18.35 4.33 -18.09
C ILE A 277 -18.59 2.99 -17.42
N LYS A 278 -19.46 3.00 -16.39
CA LYS A 278 -19.92 1.79 -15.72
C LYS A 278 -21.22 1.29 -16.35
N LEU A 279 -21.25 0.01 -16.71
CA LEU A 279 -22.46 -0.70 -17.15
C LEU A 279 -22.94 -1.64 -16.04
N ASP A 280 -24.23 -1.68 -15.82
CA ASP A 280 -24.85 -2.68 -14.95
C ASP A 280 -25.24 -3.91 -15.76
N THR A 281 -24.56 -5.01 -15.49
CA THR A 281 -24.80 -6.29 -16.14
C THR A 281 -25.41 -7.34 -15.22
N GLY A 282 -25.84 -6.93 -14.00
CA GLY A 282 -26.47 -7.81 -13.03
C GLY A 282 -25.98 -7.68 -11.60
N MET A 283 -25.04 -6.78 -11.31
CA MET A 283 -24.64 -6.45 -9.94
C MET A 283 -25.69 -5.55 -9.25
N HIS A 284 -26.40 -4.75 -10.00
CA HIS A 284 -27.49 -3.84 -9.57
C HIS A 284 -27.08 -2.89 -8.44
N ARG A 285 -25.82 -2.41 -8.47
CA ARG A 285 -25.28 -1.44 -7.53
C ARG A 285 -25.15 -0.06 -8.16
N LEU A 286 -24.40 0.05 -9.26
CA LEU A 286 -24.17 1.26 -10.03
C LEU A 286 -23.99 0.87 -11.51
N GLY A 287 -24.34 1.75 -12.44
CA GLY A 287 -24.08 1.58 -13.87
C GLY A 287 -25.31 1.84 -14.74
N PHE A 288 -25.06 2.17 -16.00
CA PHE A 288 -26.10 2.32 -17.01
C PHE A 288 -26.67 0.96 -17.40
N MET A 289 -27.99 0.92 -17.55
CA MET A 289 -28.73 -0.24 -18.01
C MET A 289 -28.75 -0.33 -19.57
N GLU A 290 -28.99 -1.51 -20.10
CA GLU A 290 -28.98 -1.75 -21.55
C GLU A 290 -29.91 -0.81 -22.33
N GLY A 291 -31.09 -0.50 -21.78
CA GLY A 291 -32.06 0.42 -22.39
C GLY A 291 -31.63 1.88 -22.42
N GLU A 292 -30.58 2.26 -21.69
CA GLU A 292 -30.09 3.64 -21.62
C GLU A 292 -28.94 3.92 -22.61
N LEU A 293 -28.44 2.91 -23.33
CA LEU A 293 -27.21 3.02 -24.15
C LEU A 293 -27.37 4.00 -25.33
N ASP A 294 -28.56 4.09 -25.96
CA ASP A 294 -28.78 5.03 -27.07
C ASP A 294 -28.68 6.47 -26.59
N MET A 295 -29.41 6.79 -25.53
CA MET A 295 -29.36 8.12 -24.91
C MET A 295 -27.95 8.43 -24.37
N LEU A 296 -27.25 7.44 -23.80
CA LEU A 296 -25.85 7.61 -23.35
C LEU A 296 -24.95 7.96 -24.53
N THR A 297 -25.09 7.26 -25.66
CA THR A 297 -24.30 7.52 -26.87
C THR A 297 -24.53 8.94 -27.39
N GLU A 298 -25.76 9.37 -27.48
CA GLU A 298 -26.16 10.73 -27.90
C GLU A 298 -25.56 11.77 -26.94
N THR A 299 -25.77 11.60 -25.63
CA THR A 299 -25.26 12.51 -24.60
C THR A 299 -23.72 12.63 -24.67
N LEU A 300 -22.99 11.51 -24.83
CA LEU A 300 -21.53 11.53 -24.94
C LEU A 300 -21.07 12.26 -26.22
N GLY A 301 -21.82 12.14 -27.33
CA GLY A 301 -21.55 12.87 -28.58
C GLY A 301 -21.70 14.38 -28.44
N GLU A 302 -22.59 14.83 -27.54
CA GLU A 302 -22.82 16.25 -27.24
C GLU A 302 -21.94 16.82 -26.13
N THR A 303 -21.08 15.99 -25.51
CA THR A 303 -20.26 16.37 -24.34
C THR A 303 -18.75 16.27 -24.64
N PRO A 304 -18.18 17.20 -25.46
CA PRO A 304 -16.77 17.14 -25.86
C PRO A 304 -15.77 17.39 -24.72
N SER A 305 -16.22 17.92 -23.59
CA SER A 305 -15.39 18.13 -22.40
C SER A 305 -14.86 16.82 -21.83
N VAL A 306 -15.52 15.68 -22.08
CA VAL A 306 -15.09 14.37 -21.57
C VAL A 306 -14.80 13.39 -22.71
N LYS A 307 -13.97 12.38 -22.41
CA LYS A 307 -13.63 11.29 -23.33
C LYS A 307 -13.68 9.95 -22.58
N VAL A 308 -14.44 9.00 -23.13
CA VAL A 308 -14.51 7.65 -22.54
C VAL A 308 -13.17 6.95 -22.72
N ALA A 309 -12.45 6.74 -21.62
CA ALA A 309 -11.20 5.97 -21.58
C ALA A 309 -11.47 4.48 -21.51
N THR A 310 -12.44 4.08 -20.69
CA THR A 310 -12.85 2.67 -20.56
C THR A 310 -14.35 2.50 -20.38
N ILE A 311 -14.85 1.32 -20.74
CA ILE A 311 -16.20 0.83 -20.43
C ILE A 311 -16.05 -0.41 -19.58
N PHE A 312 -16.72 -0.48 -18.43
CA PHE A 312 -16.56 -1.61 -17.53
C PHE A 312 -17.83 -2.02 -16.78
N SER A 313 -17.79 -3.24 -16.23
CA SER A 313 -18.80 -3.77 -15.32
C SER A 313 -18.14 -4.52 -14.16
N HIS A 314 -18.93 -5.12 -13.29
CA HIS A 314 -18.42 -5.93 -12.18
C HIS A 314 -19.18 -7.25 -12.07
N LEU A 315 -18.44 -8.35 -12.03
CA LEU A 315 -18.98 -9.69 -11.79
C LEU A 315 -19.25 -9.87 -10.30
N ASN A 316 -20.43 -10.36 -9.96
CA ASN A 316 -20.86 -10.46 -8.55
C ASN A 316 -20.64 -11.83 -7.91
N CYS A 317 -20.44 -12.88 -8.71
CA CYS A 317 -20.26 -14.25 -8.21
C CYS A 317 -19.19 -15.04 -8.98
N SER A 318 -18.17 -14.35 -9.49
CA SER A 318 -17.05 -15.01 -10.19
C SER A 318 -16.20 -15.92 -9.33
N ASP A 319 -16.32 -15.82 -8.02
CA ASP A 319 -15.69 -16.65 -6.98
C ASP A 319 -16.57 -17.82 -6.51
N MET A 320 -17.78 -17.98 -7.09
CA MET A 320 -18.75 -18.99 -6.66
C MET A 320 -18.98 -19.99 -7.79
N PRO A 321 -18.38 -21.21 -7.76
CA PRO A 321 -18.52 -22.21 -8.84
C PRO A 321 -19.96 -22.58 -9.17
N GLN A 322 -20.85 -22.60 -8.18
CA GLN A 322 -22.28 -22.89 -8.38
C GLN A 322 -23.01 -21.82 -9.23
N GLU A 323 -22.45 -20.62 -9.34
CA GLU A 323 -23.00 -19.47 -10.07
C GLU A 323 -22.28 -19.23 -11.42
N ASP A 324 -21.46 -20.17 -11.88
CA ASP A 324 -20.69 -20.02 -13.13
C ASP A 324 -21.54 -19.72 -14.34
N ARG A 325 -22.74 -20.30 -14.41
CA ARG A 325 -23.69 -20.03 -15.48
C ARG A 325 -24.07 -18.56 -15.50
N TYR A 326 -24.44 -18.00 -14.35
CA TYR A 326 -24.84 -16.60 -14.23
C TYR A 326 -23.64 -15.67 -14.52
N THR A 327 -22.46 -16.03 -14.06
CA THR A 327 -21.23 -15.29 -14.36
C THR A 327 -20.99 -15.18 -15.86
N ARG A 328 -21.15 -16.30 -16.62
CA ARG A 328 -21.03 -16.26 -18.09
C ARG A 328 -22.14 -15.45 -18.76
N GLU A 329 -23.36 -15.50 -18.23
CA GLU A 329 -24.46 -14.63 -18.68
C GLU A 329 -24.13 -13.14 -18.48
N GLN A 330 -23.51 -12.75 -17.34
CA GLN A 330 -23.04 -11.39 -17.11
C GLN A 330 -21.91 -10.99 -18.09
N ILE A 331 -20.95 -11.89 -18.37
CA ILE A 331 -19.87 -11.64 -19.33
C ILE A 331 -20.45 -11.42 -20.73
N ALA A 332 -21.37 -12.27 -21.17
CA ALA A 332 -22.01 -12.15 -22.48
C ALA A 332 -22.85 -10.86 -22.60
N ARG A 333 -23.55 -10.46 -21.53
CA ARG A 333 -24.29 -9.21 -21.46
C ARG A 333 -23.33 -8.01 -21.55
N PHE A 334 -22.22 -8.06 -20.82
CA PHE A 334 -21.20 -7.03 -20.87
C PHE A 334 -20.59 -6.90 -22.27
N ASP A 335 -20.25 -8.00 -22.92
CA ASP A 335 -19.67 -7.99 -24.26
C ASP A 335 -20.63 -7.30 -25.26
N ARG A 336 -21.91 -7.67 -25.24
CA ARG A 336 -22.94 -7.07 -26.10
C ARG A 336 -23.13 -5.58 -25.82
N MET A 337 -23.31 -5.18 -24.55
CA MET A 337 -23.58 -3.80 -24.18
C MET A 337 -22.35 -2.92 -24.44
N SER A 338 -21.16 -3.36 -24.00
CA SER A 338 -19.93 -2.59 -24.17
C SER A 338 -19.49 -2.53 -25.64
N GLY A 339 -19.69 -3.61 -26.40
CA GLY A 339 -19.42 -3.63 -27.83
C GLY A 339 -20.31 -2.64 -28.60
N ARG A 340 -21.61 -2.58 -28.26
CA ARG A 340 -22.55 -1.60 -28.85
C ARG A 340 -22.13 -0.17 -28.58
N LEU A 341 -21.81 0.17 -27.32
CA LEU A 341 -21.37 1.51 -26.95
C LEU A 341 -20.02 1.86 -27.60
N ALA A 342 -19.06 0.94 -27.55
CA ALA A 342 -17.74 1.16 -28.15
C ALA A 342 -17.80 1.39 -29.68
N ALA A 343 -18.68 0.66 -30.39
CA ALA A 343 -18.87 0.83 -31.83
C ALA A 343 -19.50 2.19 -32.21
N ALA A 344 -20.21 2.82 -31.29
CA ALA A 344 -20.84 4.13 -31.49
C ALA A 344 -19.90 5.31 -31.20
N LEU A 345 -18.77 5.07 -30.53
CA LEU A 345 -17.78 6.11 -30.24
C LEU A 345 -16.77 6.28 -31.40
N PRO A 346 -16.33 7.51 -31.74
CA PRO A 346 -15.44 7.76 -32.87
C PRO A 346 -13.97 7.44 -32.59
N TYR A 347 -13.66 6.82 -31.47
CA TYR A 347 -12.30 6.46 -31.02
C TYR A 347 -12.33 5.12 -30.28
N PRO A 348 -11.19 4.41 -30.22
CA PRO A 348 -11.10 3.16 -29.49
C PRO A 348 -11.20 3.37 -27.98
N VAL A 349 -11.89 2.46 -27.29
CA VAL A 349 -12.04 2.43 -25.84
C VAL A 349 -11.67 1.06 -25.29
N LEU A 350 -11.13 1.01 -24.07
CA LEU A 350 -10.79 -0.25 -23.41
C LEU A 350 -12.02 -0.80 -22.68
N ARG A 351 -12.21 -2.11 -22.77
CA ARG A 351 -13.34 -2.81 -22.11
C ARG A 351 -12.80 -3.73 -21.02
N HIS A 352 -13.45 -3.77 -19.85
CA HIS A 352 -13.04 -4.66 -18.78
C HIS A 352 -14.16 -5.05 -17.82
N THR A 353 -14.15 -6.33 -17.38
CA THR A 353 -15.11 -6.80 -16.39
C THR A 353 -14.47 -7.75 -15.35
N ALA A 354 -13.38 -8.44 -15.69
CA ALA A 354 -12.72 -9.40 -14.80
C ALA A 354 -12.18 -8.74 -13.53
N ASN A 355 -12.51 -9.34 -12.38
CA ASN A 355 -11.89 -9.13 -11.08
C ASN A 355 -10.82 -10.22 -10.83
N SER A 356 -10.22 -10.31 -9.64
CA SER A 356 -9.19 -11.31 -9.31
C SER A 356 -9.66 -12.74 -9.59
N ALA A 357 -10.83 -13.14 -9.11
CA ALA A 357 -11.38 -14.47 -9.34
C ALA A 357 -11.60 -14.77 -10.82
N ALA A 358 -12.13 -13.80 -11.56
CA ALA A 358 -12.37 -13.98 -12.98
C ALA A 358 -11.09 -14.06 -13.82
N ILE A 359 -9.98 -13.48 -13.38
CA ILE A 359 -8.68 -13.66 -14.06
C ILE A 359 -8.28 -15.13 -14.05
N GLU A 360 -8.51 -15.84 -12.95
CA GLU A 360 -8.20 -17.27 -12.81
C GLU A 360 -9.23 -18.14 -13.54
N ARG A 361 -10.53 -17.85 -13.37
CA ARG A 361 -11.61 -18.77 -13.72
C ARG A 361 -12.26 -18.53 -15.08
N PHE A 362 -12.21 -17.28 -15.60
CA PHE A 362 -12.91 -16.88 -16.82
C PHE A 362 -11.99 -16.10 -17.76
N PRO A 363 -11.06 -16.76 -18.47
CA PRO A 363 -10.14 -16.06 -19.39
C PRO A 363 -10.87 -15.25 -20.47
N GLU A 364 -12.10 -15.64 -20.84
CA GLU A 364 -12.97 -14.91 -21.77
C GLU A 364 -13.42 -13.54 -21.25
N ALA A 365 -13.40 -13.31 -19.93
CA ALA A 365 -13.79 -12.05 -19.30
C ALA A 365 -12.68 -10.98 -19.28
N GLN A 366 -11.48 -11.30 -19.75
CA GLN A 366 -10.33 -10.37 -19.64
C GLN A 366 -10.48 -9.14 -20.52
N PHE A 367 -11.12 -9.26 -21.73
CA PHE A 367 -11.24 -8.18 -22.72
C PHE A 367 -9.90 -7.45 -22.93
N ASP A 368 -9.86 -6.11 -22.71
CA ASP A 368 -8.65 -5.30 -22.90
C ASP A 368 -7.91 -5.02 -21.59
N MET A 369 -8.59 -5.24 -20.43
CA MET A 369 -8.02 -4.92 -19.12
C MET A 369 -8.68 -5.74 -18.01
N CYS A 370 -7.95 -6.01 -16.93
CA CYS A 370 -8.43 -6.70 -15.74
C CYS A 370 -8.20 -5.86 -14.48
N ARG A 371 -9.03 -6.10 -13.44
CA ARG A 371 -8.91 -5.42 -12.15
C ARG A 371 -8.45 -6.40 -11.07
N LEU A 372 -7.21 -6.25 -10.63
CA LEU A 372 -6.61 -7.05 -9.57
C LEU A 372 -6.88 -6.39 -8.20
N GLY A 373 -7.65 -7.07 -7.38
CA GLY A 373 -7.97 -6.67 -6.00
C GLY A 373 -7.40 -7.67 -5.00
N LEU A 374 -8.24 -8.47 -4.37
CA LEU A 374 -7.88 -9.40 -3.30
C LEU A 374 -6.72 -10.33 -3.64
N GLY A 375 -6.61 -10.76 -4.90
CA GLY A 375 -5.50 -11.60 -5.34
C GLY A 375 -4.13 -10.95 -5.15
N LEU A 376 -4.01 -9.62 -5.28
CA LEU A 376 -2.77 -8.89 -5.02
C LEU A 376 -2.33 -9.06 -3.55
N TYR A 377 -3.29 -9.14 -2.64
CA TYR A 377 -3.08 -9.24 -1.19
C TYR A 377 -2.98 -10.69 -0.69
N GLY A 378 -2.92 -11.67 -1.60
CA GLY A 378 -2.69 -13.07 -1.28
C GLY A 378 -3.96 -13.92 -1.10
N PHE A 379 -5.13 -13.42 -1.52
CA PHE A 379 -6.39 -14.17 -1.50
C PHE A 379 -6.71 -14.67 -2.92
N GLY A 380 -6.47 -15.94 -3.19
CA GLY A 380 -6.81 -16.59 -4.45
C GLY A 380 -8.16 -17.30 -4.40
N PHE A 381 -8.58 -17.87 -5.52
CA PHE A 381 -9.87 -18.52 -5.66
C PHE A 381 -9.74 -19.98 -6.13
N GLU A 382 -8.76 -20.30 -6.98
CA GLU A 382 -8.50 -21.66 -7.46
C GLU A 382 -7.11 -22.19 -7.04
N HIS A 383 -6.13 -21.30 -6.89
CA HIS A 383 -4.72 -21.64 -6.66
C HIS A 383 -4.13 -20.85 -5.49
N ASN A 384 -4.79 -20.91 -4.32
CA ASN A 384 -4.33 -20.20 -3.12
C ASN A 384 -2.94 -20.60 -2.67
N ASP A 385 -2.51 -21.82 -2.92
CA ASP A 385 -1.19 -22.36 -2.61
C ASP A 385 -0.06 -21.73 -3.42
N GLU A 386 -0.36 -21.13 -4.58
CA GLU A 386 0.60 -20.40 -5.39
C GLU A 386 0.76 -18.92 -4.97
N LEU A 387 -0.20 -18.37 -4.20
CA LEU A 387 -0.15 -17.01 -3.71
C LEU A 387 0.58 -16.92 -2.37
N LYS A 388 1.20 -15.78 -2.13
CA LYS A 388 1.87 -15.51 -0.86
C LYS A 388 1.00 -14.62 0.01
N PRO A 389 0.75 -14.96 1.26
CA PRO A 389 0.18 -14.03 2.23
C PRO A 389 1.07 -12.79 2.36
N VAL A 390 0.44 -11.62 2.32
CA VAL A 390 1.15 -10.32 2.27
C VAL A 390 1.31 -9.71 3.65
N SER A 391 0.38 -9.99 4.55
CA SER A 391 0.26 -9.27 5.82
C SER A 391 0.52 -10.16 7.02
N THR A 392 1.28 -9.66 8.00
CA THR A 392 1.49 -10.27 9.31
C THR A 392 1.15 -9.25 10.39
N LEU A 393 0.19 -9.58 11.27
CA LEU A 393 -0.21 -8.72 12.37
C LEU A 393 0.39 -9.24 13.67
N LYS A 394 1.16 -8.39 14.34
CA LYS A 394 1.91 -8.71 15.56
C LYS A 394 1.54 -7.79 16.70
N SER A 395 1.63 -8.28 17.91
CA SER A 395 1.51 -7.51 19.14
C SER A 395 2.47 -8.07 20.20
N ARG A 396 2.32 -7.67 21.47
CA ARG A 396 3.15 -8.15 22.57
C ARG A 396 2.28 -8.48 23.78
N ILE A 397 2.76 -9.43 24.59
CA ILE A 397 2.14 -9.73 25.88
C ILE A 397 2.37 -8.55 26.82
N VAL A 398 1.28 -8.00 27.39
CA VAL A 398 1.38 -6.91 28.36
C VAL A 398 1.25 -7.38 29.80
N GLN A 399 0.66 -8.55 30.04
CA GLN A 399 0.54 -9.14 31.36
C GLN A 399 0.36 -10.64 31.29
N LEU A 400 1.00 -11.36 32.22
CA LEU A 400 0.76 -12.78 32.50
C LEU A 400 0.00 -12.96 33.82
N LYS A 401 -0.92 -13.93 33.85
CA LYS A 401 -1.63 -14.32 35.06
C LYS A 401 -1.67 -15.85 35.23
N HIS A 402 -1.31 -16.30 36.41
CA HIS A 402 -1.48 -17.69 36.82
C HIS A 402 -2.84 -17.82 37.50
N LEU A 403 -3.73 -18.62 36.95
CA LEU A 403 -5.10 -18.78 37.37
C LEU A 403 -5.39 -20.25 37.71
N SER A 404 -6.15 -20.47 38.75
CA SER A 404 -6.51 -21.85 39.22
C SER A 404 -7.64 -22.42 38.36
N ALA A 405 -7.71 -23.75 38.33
CA ALA A 405 -8.86 -24.48 37.78
C ALA A 405 -10.17 -24.00 38.40
N GLY A 406 -11.21 -23.82 37.58
CA GLY A 406 -12.52 -23.31 38.00
C GLY A 406 -12.67 -21.79 37.94
N GLU A 407 -11.59 -21.05 37.77
CA GLU A 407 -11.67 -19.60 37.49
C GLU A 407 -12.21 -19.33 36.11
N ALA A 408 -12.59 -18.07 35.85
CA ALA A 408 -13.14 -17.67 34.57
C ALA A 408 -12.57 -16.33 34.12
N VAL A 409 -12.27 -16.24 32.83
CA VAL A 409 -11.62 -15.11 32.18
C VAL A 409 -12.61 -14.31 31.32
N GLY A 410 -12.52 -12.97 31.37
CA GLY A 410 -13.21 -12.07 30.50
C GLY A 410 -14.71 -11.84 30.81
N TYR A 411 -15.33 -11.05 29.93
CA TYR A 411 -16.74 -10.62 30.07
C TYR A 411 -17.72 -11.81 30.11
N GLY A 412 -18.66 -11.73 31.04
CA GLY A 412 -19.66 -12.78 31.23
C GLY A 412 -19.08 -14.09 31.73
N ARG A 413 -17.84 -14.09 32.24
CA ARG A 413 -17.12 -15.28 32.68
C ARG A 413 -17.12 -16.39 31.61
N ALA A 414 -16.96 -16.00 30.35
CA ALA A 414 -17.13 -16.90 29.22
C ALA A 414 -15.94 -17.86 29.03
N GLY A 415 -14.74 -17.48 29.45
CA GLY A 415 -13.53 -18.32 29.40
C GLY A 415 -13.38 -19.12 30.67
N LYS A 416 -14.05 -20.27 30.79
CA LYS A 416 -13.95 -21.16 31.97
C LYS A 416 -12.67 -22.00 31.88
N LEU A 417 -11.85 -21.94 32.92
CA LEU A 417 -10.62 -22.72 33.03
C LEU A 417 -10.92 -24.10 33.69
N THR A 418 -10.55 -25.16 33.00
CA THR A 418 -10.73 -26.53 33.48
C THR A 418 -9.50 -27.10 34.18
N ARG A 419 -8.38 -26.39 34.09
CA ARG A 419 -7.08 -26.71 34.71
C ARG A 419 -6.42 -25.44 35.21
N ASP A 420 -5.39 -25.55 36.02
CA ASP A 420 -4.48 -24.43 36.31
C ASP A 420 -3.87 -23.96 35.03
N SER A 421 -3.95 -22.66 34.78
CA SER A 421 -3.65 -22.06 33.48
C SER A 421 -2.85 -20.78 33.62
N VAL A 422 -2.00 -20.53 32.63
CA VAL A 422 -1.33 -19.24 32.45
C VAL A 422 -2.01 -18.50 31.28
N THR A 423 -2.59 -17.33 31.58
CA THR A 423 -3.19 -16.48 30.54
C THR A 423 -2.33 -15.26 30.28
N ALA A 424 -2.21 -14.90 29.01
CA ALA A 424 -1.52 -13.70 28.56
C ALA A 424 -2.52 -12.68 28.01
N THR A 425 -2.38 -11.41 28.42
CA THR A 425 -3.17 -10.29 27.88
C THR A 425 -2.44 -9.67 26.70
N VAL A 426 -3.14 -9.53 25.58
CA VAL A 426 -2.69 -8.90 24.35
C VAL A 426 -3.48 -7.60 24.14
N PRO A 427 -2.81 -6.42 23.93
CA PRO A 427 -3.47 -5.13 23.78
C PRO A 427 -4.01 -4.97 22.34
N MET A 428 -4.97 -5.80 21.99
CA MET A 428 -5.73 -5.77 20.74
C MET A 428 -7.13 -6.32 20.98
N GLY A 429 -8.13 -5.53 20.59
CA GLY A 429 -9.52 -5.86 20.77
C GLY A 429 -10.40 -5.56 19.56
N TYR A 430 -11.72 -5.57 19.76
CA TYR A 430 -12.65 -5.36 18.65
C TYR A 430 -12.65 -3.90 18.12
N ALA A 431 -12.21 -2.92 18.89
CA ALA A 431 -12.03 -1.54 18.42
C ALA A 431 -10.89 -1.43 17.41
N ASP A 432 -9.92 -2.36 17.46
CA ASP A 432 -8.80 -2.45 16.51
C ASP A 432 -9.13 -3.35 15.31
N GLY A 433 -10.34 -3.88 15.24
CA GLY A 433 -10.80 -4.75 14.15
C GLY A 433 -10.72 -6.26 14.44
N LEU A 434 -10.30 -6.69 15.64
CA LEU A 434 -10.32 -8.10 16.02
C LEU A 434 -11.76 -8.55 16.30
N ASP A 435 -12.35 -9.30 15.39
CA ASP A 435 -13.76 -9.69 15.51
C ASP A 435 -14.03 -10.44 16.82
N ARG A 436 -15.09 -10.03 17.52
CA ARG A 436 -15.54 -10.69 18.76
C ARG A 436 -15.87 -12.16 18.58
N HIS A 437 -16.21 -12.55 17.36
CA HIS A 437 -16.50 -13.94 17.01
C HIS A 437 -15.31 -14.87 17.21
N LEU A 438 -14.10 -14.36 17.09
CA LEU A 438 -12.83 -15.09 17.25
C LEU A 438 -12.54 -15.52 18.70
N GLY A 439 -13.30 -15.01 19.66
CA GLY A 439 -13.17 -15.37 21.08
C GLY A 439 -13.61 -16.79 21.40
N CYS A 440 -13.43 -17.18 22.68
CA CYS A 440 -13.86 -18.47 23.24
C CYS A 440 -13.24 -19.68 22.51
N GLY A 441 -11.98 -19.63 22.20
CA GLY A 441 -11.20 -20.71 21.60
C GLY A 441 -11.35 -20.90 20.10
N ARG A 442 -12.10 -20.02 19.42
CA ARG A 442 -12.30 -20.14 17.96
C ARG A 442 -11.07 -19.74 17.14
N TRP A 443 -10.28 -18.83 17.65
CA TRP A 443 -9.02 -18.44 17.01
C TRP A 443 -7.85 -18.64 17.97
N SER A 444 -6.70 -19.02 17.41
CA SER A 444 -5.43 -19.11 18.12
C SER A 444 -4.43 -18.16 17.52
N MET A 445 -3.82 -17.34 18.37
CA MET A 445 -2.63 -16.55 18.02
C MET A 445 -1.38 -17.43 18.18
N LEU A 446 -0.23 -17.00 17.67
CA LEU A 446 1.03 -17.73 17.86
C LEU A 446 1.91 -16.99 18.85
N VAL A 447 2.45 -17.73 19.83
CA VAL A 447 3.49 -17.27 20.75
C VAL A 447 4.66 -18.24 20.63
N ALA A 448 5.87 -17.75 20.36
CA ALA A 448 7.03 -18.59 20.07
C ALA A 448 6.72 -19.68 18.99
N GLY A 449 5.91 -19.35 17.98
CA GLY A 449 5.49 -20.26 16.92
C GLY A 449 4.48 -21.35 17.32
N ARG A 450 3.93 -21.29 18.54
CA ARG A 450 2.95 -22.26 19.05
C ARG A 450 1.57 -21.64 19.20
N PRO A 451 0.49 -22.37 18.92
CA PRO A 451 -0.87 -21.85 19.01
C PRO A 451 -1.27 -21.58 20.47
N ALA A 452 -1.79 -20.38 20.70
CA ALA A 452 -2.34 -19.87 21.95
C ALA A 452 -3.79 -19.43 21.73
N PRO A 453 -4.80 -20.22 22.11
CA PRO A 453 -6.21 -19.92 21.85
C PRO A 453 -6.69 -18.70 22.64
N ILE A 454 -7.60 -17.91 22.05
CA ILE A 454 -8.25 -16.79 22.75
C ILE A 454 -9.19 -17.35 23.81
N VAL A 455 -8.95 -16.97 25.08
CA VAL A 455 -9.78 -17.38 26.22
C VAL A 455 -10.84 -16.33 26.51
N GLY A 456 -12.09 -16.76 26.58
CA GLY A 456 -13.22 -15.84 26.81
C GLY A 456 -13.52 -14.95 25.63
N ARG A 457 -14.28 -13.88 25.87
CA ARG A 457 -14.69 -12.94 24.82
C ARG A 457 -13.59 -11.92 24.55
N VAL A 458 -13.43 -11.53 23.30
CA VAL A 458 -12.61 -10.39 22.91
C VAL A 458 -13.19 -9.11 23.53
N CYS A 459 -12.37 -8.32 24.23
CA CYS A 459 -12.73 -7.04 24.81
C CYS A 459 -12.60 -5.90 23.79
N MET A 460 -12.87 -4.66 24.21
CA MET A 460 -12.83 -3.49 23.31
C MET A 460 -11.42 -3.26 22.74
N ASP A 461 -10.42 -3.26 23.61
CA ASP A 461 -9.03 -2.87 23.34
C ASP A 461 -8.00 -3.93 23.77
N SER A 462 -8.46 -5.14 24.13
CA SER A 462 -7.58 -6.26 24.53
C SER A 462 -8.28 -7.60 24.38
N CYS A 463 -7.49 -8.66 24.36
CA CYS A 463 -7.96 -10.05 24.51
C CYS A 463 -6.99 -10.85 25.38
N MET A 464 -7.44 -12.00 25.85
CA MET A 464 -6.62 -12.93 26.63
C MET A 464 -6.43 -14.23 25.84
N ILE A 465 -5.23 -14.78 25.87
CA ILE A 465 -4.86 -16.05 25.23
C ILE A 465 -4.33 -17.03 26.28
N ASP A 466 -4.55 -18.32 26.06
CA ASP A 466 -4.00 -19.40 26.91
C ASP A 466 -2.58 -19.75 26.44
N VAL A 467 -1.59 -19.53 27.30
CA VAL A 467 -0.19 -19.84 27.04
C VAL A 467 0.36 -20.93 27.96
N THR A 468 -0.52 -21.68 28.66
CA THR A 468 -0.18 -22.70 29.65
C THR A 468 0.82 -23.72 29.13
N ASP A 469 0.67 -24.17 27.88
CA ASP A 469 1.49 -25.20 27.26
C ASP A 469 2.71 -24.64 26.49
N ILE A 470 2.99 -23.34 26.64
CA ILE A 470 4.10 -22.67 25.98
C ILE A 470 5.16 -22.31 27.02
N PRO A 471 6.29 -23.04 27.08
CA PRO A 471 7.30 -22.83 28.12
C PRO A 471 8.06 -21.53 27.89
N GLY A 472 8.43 -20.85 28.98
CA GLY A 472 9.32 -19.69 28.98
C GLY A 472 8.71 -18.41 28.43
N VAL A 473 7.38 -18.31 28.41
CA VAL A 473 6.68 -17.08 27.99
C VAL A 473 6.82 -16.01 29.06
N GLU A 474 7.19 -14.80 28.62
CA GLU A 474 7.36 -13.63 29.48
C GLU A 474 6.55 -12.43 28.99
N GLU A 475 6.31 -11.45 29.86
CA GLU A 475 5.75 -10.16 29.47
C GLU A 475 6.70 -9.44 28.51
N GLY A 476 6.15 -8.91 27.40
CA GLY A 476 6.93 -8.32 26.31
C GLY A 476 7.16 -9.25 25.12
N ASP A 477 6.91 -10.56 25.27
CA ASP A 477 7.05 -11.51 24.15
C ASP A 477 6.12 -11.17 22.98
N GLU A 478 6.58 -11.47 21.77
CA GLU A 478 5.83 -11.26 20.54
C GLU A 478 4.67 -12.24 20.44
N VAL A 479 3.52 -11.69 20.06
CA VAL A 479 2.31 -12.44 19.73
C VAL A 479 1.97 -12.19 18.28
N VAL A 480 1.86 -13.23 17.47
CA VAL A 480 1.43 -13.15 16.07
C VAL A 480 -0.06 -13.46 16.00
N ILE A 481 -0.85 -12.44 15.61
CA ILE A 481 -2.31 -12.56 15.53
C ILE A 481 -2.71 -13.35 14.28
N PHE A 482 -2.12 -12.98 13.13
CA PHE A 482 -2.14 -13.75 11.89
C PHE A 482 -0.83 -13.50 11.10
N SER A 483 -0.47 -14.40 10.20
CA SER A 483 0.79 -14.38 9.46
C SER A 483 0.71 -15.13 8.14
N ALA A 484 1.87 -15.42 7.54
CA ALA A 484 1.98 -16.30 6.38
C ALA A 484 2.00 -17.81 6.74
N VAL A 485 1.91 -18.17 8.01
CA VAL A 485 1.95 -19.56 8.45
C VAL A 485 0.61 -20.23 8.17
N PRO A 486 0.56 -21.39 7.47
CA PRO A 486 -0.68 -22.14 7.25
C PRO A 486 -1.43 -22.43 8.59
N GLY A 487 -2.74 -22.23 8.59
CA GLY A 487 -3.59 -22.31 9.78
C GLY A 487 -3.61 -21.05 10.64
N ASN A 488 -2.80 -20.04 10.29
CA ASN A 488 -2.79 -18.72 10.94
C ASN A 488 -2.76 -17.58 9.90
N THR A 489 -3.29 -17.80 8.71
CA THR A 489 -3.32 -16.77 7.67
C THR A 489 -4.51 -15.81 7.86
N PRO A 490 -4.50 -14.60 7.26
CA PRO A 490 -5.67 -13.74 7.22
C PRO A 490 -6.90 -14.43 6.63
N GLU A 491 -6.70 -15.34 5.67
CA GLU A 491 -7.78 -16.13 5.07
C GLU A 491 -8.34 -17.14 6.06
N ASP A 492 -7.50 -17.93 6.75
CA ASP A 492 -7.92 -18.86 7.80
C ASP A 492 -8.75 -18.14 8.87
N MET A 493 -8.28 -16.94 9.29
CA MET A 493 -8.97 -16.11 10.26
C MET A 493 -10.35 -15.66 9.75
N SER A 494 -10.46 -15.28 8.48
CA SER A 494 -11.71 -14.82 7.86
C SER A 494 -12.74 -15.96 7.71
N LEU A 495 -12.29 -17.18 7.56
CA LEU A 495 -13.12 -18.38 7.42
C LEU A 495 -13.55 -18.96 8.77
N THR A 496 -12.95 -18.53 9.88
CA THR A 496 -13.33 -18.94 11.24
C THR A 496 -14.71 -18.39 11.59
N ARG A 497 -15.71 -19.28 11.76
CA ARG A 497 -17.11 -18.95 12.06
C ARG A 497 -17.59 -19.48 13.41
#